data_0f69d3806e93bde741c14c5c2116ec25
#
_entry.id   0f69d3806e93bde741c14c5c2116ec25
#
_cell.length_a   1.000
_cell.length_b   1.000
_cell.length_c   1.000
_cell.angle_alpha   90.00
_cell.angle_beta   90.00
_cell.angle_gamma   90.00
#
_symmetry.space_group_name_H-M   'P 1'
#
loop_
_entity.id
_entity.type
_entity.pdbx_description
1 polymer ?
#
loop_
_entity_poly.entity_id
_entity_poly.type
_entity_poly.pdbx_seq_one_letter_code
_entity_poly.pdbx_strand_id
1 'polypeptide(L)'
;SLDDYSVEGMRALVVEDNVLNMEISRCILEDSGMEVTCAADGQEAVEIFEKSAPDYFGVIYMDIMMPRMNGLDAARTIREMKRRDARRVPIIAMSANSFAEDIINSRLAGMNVHLAKPLDAEKMIVALKQCMADNSDVKLHEDL
;
A
#
# COMPACT_ATOMS: atom_id res chain seq x y z
N SER A 1 -19.04 -7.02 7.44
CA SER A 1 -17.88 -7.47 8.20
C SER A 1 -16.67 -7.58 7.24
N LEU A 2 -15.46 -7.52 7.79
CA LEU A 2 -14.25 -7.65 6.98
C LEU A 2 -14.12 -9.02 6.32
N ASP A 3 -14.76 -10.04 6.87
CA ASP A 3 -14.78 -11.38 6.30
C ASP A 3 -15.50 -11.44 4.95
N ASP A 4 -16.30 -10.44 4.62
CA ASP A 4 -17.00 -10.36 3.34
C ASP A 4 -16.07 -9.97 2.18
N TYR A 5 -14.85 -9.51 2.48
CA TYR A 5 -13.88 -9.08 1.48
C TYR A 5 -12.83 -10.15 1.24
N SER A 6 -12.54 -10.42 -0.03
CA SER A 6 -11.50 -11.36 -0.43
C SER A 6 -10.33 -10.60 -1.06
N VAL A 7 -9.11 -11.02 -0.70
CA VAL A 7 -7.90 -10.46 -1.29
C VAL A 7 -7.33 -11.38 -2.38
N GLU A 8 -7.93 -12.55 -2.60
CA GLU A 8 -7.42 -13.51 -3.56
C GLU A 8 -7.41 -12.93 -4.98
N GLY A 9 -6.30 -13.10 -5.67
CA GLY A 9 -6.12 -12.57 -7.03
C GLY A 9 -5.79 -11.09 -7.10
N MET A 10 -5.81 -10.37 -5.98
CA MET A 10 -5.43 -8.96 -5.97
C MET A 10 -3.95 -8.79 -6.27
N ARG A 11 -3.60 -7.71 -6.95
CA ARG A 11 -2.21 -7.37 -7.26
C ARG A 11 -1.71 -6.33 -6.30
N ALA A 12 -0.61 -6.65 -5.63
CA ALA A 12 0.04 -5.76 -4.67
C ALA A 12 1.37 -5.27 -5.23
N LEU A 13 1.65 -4.00 -5.02
CA LEU A 13 2.98 -3.44 -5.21
C LEU A 13 3.61 -3.33 -3.81
N VAL A 14 4.72 -4.03 -3.60
CA VAL A 14 5.44 -3.99 -2.32
C VAL A 14 6.74 -3.24 -2.52
N VAL A 15 6.94 -2.21 -1.70
CA VAL A 15 8.10 -1.31 -1.80
C VAL A 15 8.92 -1.41 -0.53
N GLU A 16 10.11 -2.01 -0.65
CA GLU A 16 10.98 -2.32 0.49
C GLU A 16 12.40 -2.44 -0.01
N ASP A 17 13.34 -1.74 0.62
CA ASP A 17 14.76 -1.78 0.23
C ASP A 17 15.54 -2.94 0.85
N ASN A 18 15.05 -3.50 1.96
CA ASN A 18 15.70 -4.65 2.61
C ASN A 18 15.21 -5.95 1.99
N VAL A 19 16.15 -6.74 1.47
CA VAL A 19 15.85 -7.98 0.74
C VAL A 19 15.08 -8.98 1.61
N LEU A 20 15.48 -9.14 2.88
CA LEU A 20 14.82 -10.07 3.78
C LEU A 20 13.38 -9.63 4.09
N ASN A 21 13.20 -8.35 4.39
CA ASN A 21 11.86 -7.80 4.66
C ASN A 21 10.96 -7.90 3.43
N MET A 22 11.51 -7.70 2.23
CA MET A 22 10.77 -7.89 0.99
C MET A 22 10.29 -9.33 0.85
N GLU A 23 11.15 -10.30 1.09
CA GLU A 23 10.79 -11.72 1.00
C GLU A 23 9.71 -12.10 2.01
N ILE A 24 9.79 -11.57 3.24
CA ILE A 24 8.78 -11.82 4.26
C ILE A 24 7.42 -11.28 3.81
N SER A 25 7.38 -10.04 3.35
CA SER A 25 6.13 -9.41 2.87
C SER A 25 5.57 -10.16 1.66
N ARG A 26 6.43 -10.50 0.70
CA ARG A 26 6.03 -11.22 -0.50
C ARG A 26 5.41 -12.58 -0.14
N CYS A 27 6.07 -13.35 0.73
CA CYS A 27 5.55 -14.65 1.16
C CYS A 27 4.20 -14.54 1.85
N ILE A 28 4.05 -13.57 2.74
CA ILE A 28 2.77 -13.33 3.45
C ILE A 28 1.64 -13.07 2.45
N LEU A 29 1.88 -12.18 1.49
CA LEU A 29 0.84 -11.79 0.54
C LEU A 29 0.54 -12.89 -0.48
N GLU A 30 1.56 -13.57 -0.98
CA GLU A 30 1.38 -14.70 -1.90
C GLU A 30 0.63 -15.86 -1.24
N ASP A 31 0.91 -16.13 0.04
CA ASP A 31 0.19 -17.16 0.81
C ASP A 31 -1.30 -16.80 0.96
N SER A 32 -1.63 -15.53 0.88
CA SER A 32 -3.02 -15.05 0.93
C SER A 32 -3.72 -15.06 -0.43
N GLY A 33 -3.03 -15.53 -1.47
CA GLY A 33 -3.58 -15.60 -2.82
C GLY A 33 -3.35 -14.36 -3.67
N MET A 34 -2.51 -13.45 -3.24
CA MET A 34 -2.22 -12.21 -3.96
C MET A 34 -1.04 -12.38 -4.93
N GLU A 35 -1.03 -11.57 -5.98
CA GLU A 35 0.10 -11.47 -6.90
C GLU A 35 0.95 -10.27 -6.49
N VAL A 36 2.27 -10.44 -6.37
CA VAL A 36 3.15 -9.40 -5.84
C VAL A 36 4.15 -8.93 -6.88
N THR A 37 4.23 -7.61 -7.04
CA THR A 37 5.28 -6.93 -7.77
C THR A 37 6.15 -6.21 -6.75
N CYS A 38 7.47 -6.34 -6.87
CA CYS A 38 8.42 -5.78 -5.91
C CYS A 38 9.12 -4.55 -6.46
N ALA A 39 9.28 -3.53 -5.63
CA ALA A 39 10.09 -2.34 -5.93
C ALA A 39 11.10 -2.15 -4.79
N ALA A 40 12.33 -1.82 -5.13
CA ALA A 40 13.42 -1.70 -4.16
C ALA A 40 13.50 -0.34 -3.48
N ASP A 41 12.82 0.68 -4.01
CA ASP A 41 12.77 2.02 -3.44
C ASP A 41 11.58 2.81 -3.99
N GLY A 42 11.39 4.03 -3.49
CA GLY A 42 10.27 4.87 -3.88
C GLY A 42 10.28 5.30 -5.33
N GLN A 43 11.46 5.53 -5.90
CA GLN A 43 11.58 5.92 -7.31
C GLN A 43 11.10 4.79 -8.23
N GLU A 44 11.55 3.57 -7.96
CA GLU A 44 11.13 2.40 -8.71
C GLU A 44 9.62 2.17 -8.58
N ALA A 45 9.08 2.36 -7.37
CA ALA A 45 7.64 2.22 -7.13
C ALA A 45 6.83 3.20 -7.98
N VAL A 46 7.24 4.46 -8.03
CA VAL A 46 6.59 5.49 -8.84
C VAL A 46 6.61 5.10 -10.31
N GLU A 47 7.75 4.65 -10.81
CA GLU A 47 7.90 4.24 -12.21
C GLU A 47 7.03 3.04 -12.56
N ILE A 48 6.99 2.03 -11.67
CA ILE A 48 6.17 0.84 -11.88
C ILE A 48 4.69 1.22 -11.90
N PHE A 49 4.24 2.03 -10.93
CA PHE A 49 2.84 2.44 -10.87
C PHE A 49 2.45 3.28 -12.10
N GLU A 50 3.28 4.23 -12.48
CA GLU A 50 3.02 5.08 -13.64
C GLU A 50 2.85 4.27 -14.93
N LYS A 51 3.64 3.23 -15.12
CA LYS A 51 3.58 2.37 -16.30
C LYS A 51 2.45 1.34 -16.26
N SER A 52 1.84 1.12 -15.10
CA SER A 52 0.77 0.15 -14.96
C SER A 52 -0.54 0.68 -15.54
N ALA A 53 -1.39 -0.24 -16.01
CA ALA A 53 -2.74 0.12 -16.45
C ALA A 53 -3.56 0.63 -15.24
N PRO A 54 -4.55 1.51 -15.47
CA PRO A 54 -5.43 1.92 -14.37
C PRO A 54 -6.08 0.72 -13.69
N ASP A 55 -6.13 0.76 -12.36
CA ASP A 55 -6.69 -0.29 -11.50
C ASP A 55 -5.92 -1.62 -11.51
N TYR A 56 -4.70 -1.64 -12.12
CA TYR A 56 -3.88 -2.84 -12.10
C TYR A 56 -3.51 -3.26 -10.68
N PHE A 57 -3.04 -2.32 -9.86
CA PHE A 57 -2.70 -2.60 -8.47
C PHE A 57 -3.89 -2.32 -7.57
N GLY A 58 -4.24 -3.30 -6.73
CA GLY A 58 -5.28 -3.14 -5.73
C GLY A 58 -4.78 -2.58 -4.42
N VAL A 59 -3.47 -2.59 -4.20
CA VAL A 59 -2.86 -2.09 -2.96
C VAL A 59 -1.37 -1.82 -3.17
N ILE A 60 -0.84 -0.85 -2.43
CA ILE A 60 0.60 -0.58 -2.33
C ILE A 60 1.00 -0.68 -0.86
N TYR A 61 1.94 -1.58 -0.56
CA TYR A 61 2.58 -1.64 0.77
C TYR A 61 3.93 -0.94 0.64
N MET A 62 4.12 0.15 1.38
CA MET A 62 5.26 1.03 1.17
C MET A 62 6.03 1.29 2.45
N ASP A 63 7.30 0.85 2.47
CA ASP A 63 8.22 1.25 3.53
C ASP A 63 8.45 2.77 3.44
N ILE A 64 8.52 3.42 4.58
CA ILE A 64 8.74 4.88 4.63
C ILE A 64 10.22 5.21 4.47
N MET A 65 11.09 4.48 5.15
CA MET A 65 12.53 4.79 5.20
C MET A 65 13.29 4.02 4.14
N MET A 66 13.57 4.66 3.01
CA MET A 66 14.29 4.06 1.88
C MET A 66 15.25 5.06 1.23
N PRO A 67 16.33 4.58 0.57
CA PRO A 67 17.21 5.47 -0.20
C PRO A 67 16.55 5.98 -1.47
N ARG A 68 17.16 6.98 -2.08
CA ARG A 68 16.75 7.69 -3.31
C ARG A 68 15.45 8.47 -3.11
N MET A 69 14.31 7.80 -3.03
CA MET A 69 13.02 8.44 -2.76
C MET A 69 12.37 7.69 -1.60
N ASN A 70 12.09 8.37 -0.49
CA ASN A 70 11.42 7.76 0.65
C ASN A 70 9.93 7.49 0.34
N GLY A 71 9.29 6.70 1.21
CA GLY A 71 7.91 6.29 0.99
C GLY A 71 6.90 7.43 1.04
N LEU A 72 7.16 8.47 1.84
CA LEU A 72 6.27 9.64 1.92
C LEU A 72 6.24 10.40 0.59
N ASP A 73 7.40 10.64 0.02
CA ASP A 73 7.50 11.34 -1.26
C ASP A 73 6.94 10.51 -2.40
N ALA A 74 7.17 9.20 -2.38
CA ALA A 74 6.60 8.29 -3.36
C ALA A 74 5.07 8.29 -3.31
N ALA A 75 4.50 8.24 -2.11
CA ALA A 75 3.04 8.28 -1.94
C ALA A 75 2.45 9.58 -2.48
N ARG A 76 3.06 10.72 -2.15
CA ARG A 76 2.62 12.03 -2.68
C ARG A 76 2.65 12.04 -4.20
N THR A 77 3.74 11.56 -4.78
CA THR A 77 3.92 11.53 -6.24
C THR A 77 2.85 10.67 -6.90
N ILE A 78 2.57 9.49 -6.34
CA ILE A 78 1.51 8.61 -6.85
C ILE A 78 0.14 9.30 -6.77
N ARG A 79 -0.19 9.90 -5.61
CA ARG A 79 -1.48 10.56 -5.41
C ARG A 79 -1.72 11.74 -6.37
N GLU A 80 -0.65 12.38 -6.82
CA GLU A 80 -0.72 13.52 -7.74
C GLU A 80 -0.82 13.12 -9.21
N MET A 81 -0.66 11.85 -9.55
CA MET A 81 -0.80 11.39 -10.92
C MET A 81 -2.21 11.60 -11.46
N LYS A 82 -2.31 11.97 -12.74
CA LYS A 82 -3.59 12.25 -13.39
C LYS A 82 -4.20 10.96 -13.94
N ARG A 83 -4.63 10.11 -13.02
CA ARG A 83 -5.32 8.86 -13.34
C ARG A 83 -6.29 8.53 -12.20
N ARG A 84 -7.39 7.88 -12.54
CA ARG A 84 -8.50 7.68 -11.59
C ARG A 84 -8.12 6.86 -10.37
N ASP A 85 -7.24 5.87 -10.51
CA ASP A 85 -6.85 5.00 -9.40
C ASP A 85 -5.80 5.62 -8.48
N ALA A 86 -5.13 6.70 -8.91
CA ALA A 86 -4.09 7.33 -8.13
C ALA A 86 -4.57 7.85 -6.76
N ARG A 87 -5.81 8.30 -6.69
CA ARG A 87 -6.39 8.81 -5.43
C ARG A 87 -7.03 7.73 -4.58
N ARG A 88 -7.36 6.59 -5.16
CA ARG A 88 -8.15 5.54 -4.51
C ARG A 88 -7.35 4.32 -4.09
N VAL A 89 -6.24 4.03 -4.76
CA VAL A 89 -5.44 2.85 -4.42
C VAL A 89 -5.04 2.89 -2.95
N PRO A 90 -5.35 1.85 -2.17
CA PRO A 90 -4.86 1.78 -0.79
C PRO A 90 -3.34 1.84 -0.75
N ILE A 91 -2.79 2.73 0.06
CA ILE A 91 -1.35 2.79 0.34
C ILE A 91 -1.18 2.55 1.83
N ILE A 92 -0.52 1.46 2.16
CA ILE A 92 -0.28 1.03 3.53
C ILE A 92 1.19 1.25 3.86
N ALA A 93 1.44 2.15 4.80
CA ALA A 93 2.80 2.45 5.25
C ALA A 93 3.33 1.35 6.13
N MET A 94 4.61 1.03 5.99
CA MET A 94 5.34 0.10 6.83
C MET A 94 6.54 0.83 7.42
N SER A 95 6.72 0.76 8.74
CA SER A 95 7.79 1.50 9.39
C SER A 95 8.25 0.82 10.66
N ALA A 96 9.55 0.94 10.97
CA ALA A 96 10.08 0.55 12.27
C ALA A 96 9.64 1.51 13.37
N ASN A 97 9.23 2.73 13.02
CA ASN A 97 8.81 3.77 13.95
C ASN A 97 7.30 3.99 13.89
N SER A 98 6.66 4.05 15.06
CA SER A 98 5.21 4.23 15.15
C SER A 98 4.83 5.34 16.12
N PHE A 99 5.67 6.39 16.17
CA PHE A 99 5.34 7.58 16.95
C PHE A 99 4.18 8.34 16.28
N ALA A 100 3.43 9.07 17.10
CA ALA A 100 2.27 9.82 16.60
C ALA A 100 2.61 10.73 15.42
N GLU A 101 3.78 11.38 15.46
CA GLU A 101 4.25 12.25 14.38
C GLU A 101 4.44 11.49 13.07
N ASP A 102 5.01 10.28 13.14
CA ASP A 102 5.22 9.43 11.95
C ASP A 102 3.88 9.02 11.32
N ILE A 103 2.92 8.68 12.14
CA ILE A 103 1.56 8.32 11.69
C ILE A 103 0.89 9.51 11.02
N ILE A 104 0.99 10.69 11.61
CA ILE A 104 0.44 11.93 11.03
C ILE A 104 1.09 12.23 9.70
N ASN A 105 2.42 12.14 9.61
CA ASN A 105 3.15 12.41 8.38
C ASN A 105 2.78 11.46 7.25
N SER A 106 2.59 10.17 7.56
CA SER A 106 2.16 9.20 6.56
C SER A 106 0.75 9.52 6.05
N ARG A 107 -0.15 9.91 6.94
CA ARG A 107 -1.51 10.30 6.58
C ARG A 107 -1.52 11.53 5.68
N LEU A 108 -0.72 12.54 6.02
CA LEU A 108 -0.60 13.75 5.22
C LEU A 108 0.00 13.49 3.83
N ALA A 109 0.84 12.46 3.72
CA ALA A 109 1.40 12.04 2.43
C ALA A 109 0.40 11.26 1.56
N GLY A 110 -0.79 10.94 2.10
CA GLY A 110 -1.83 10.24 1.37
C GLY A 110 -1.87 8.74 1.63
N MET A 111 -1.17 8.25 2.65
CA MET A 111 -1.22 6.85 3.05
C MET A 111 -2.44 6.58 3.94
N ASN A 112 -3.07 5.43 3.77
CA ASN A 112 -4.34 5.10 4.42
C ASN A 112 -4.17 4.47 5.79
N VAL A 113 -3.13 3.64 5.95
CA VAL A 113 -2.86 2.91 7.19
C VAL A 113 -1.36 2.92 7.45
N HIS A 114 -0.97 2.92 8.71
CA HIS A 114 0.43 2.88 9.13
C HIS A 114 0.65 1.63 9.98
N LEU A 115 1.45 0.70 9.48
CA LEU A 115 1.78 -0.54 10.18
C LEU A 115 3.19 -0.50 10.74
N ALA A 116 3.32 -0.91 12.00
CA ALA A 116 4.62 -1.04 12.67
C ALA A 116 5.26 -2.38 12.33
N LYS A 117 6.55 -2.38 12.05
CA LYS A 117 7.34 -3.62 11.94
C LYS A 117 7.60 -4.17 13.35
N PRO A 118 7.66 -5.49 13.55
CA PRO A 118 7.58 -6.54 12.54
C PRO A 118 6.16 -6.78 12.02
N LEU A 119 6.06 -7.14 10.74
CA LEU A 119 4.79 -7.38 10.08
C LEU A 119 4.38 -8.85 10.20
N ASP A 120 3.08 -9.09 10.20
CA ASP A 120 2.51 -10.42 10.11
C ASP A 120 1.31 -10.41 9.16
N ALA A 121 0.83 -11.61 8.82
CA ALA A 121 -0.26 -11.77 7.86
C ALA A 121 -1.53 -11.05 8.33
N GLU A 122 -1.86 -11.17 9.61
CA GLU A 122 -3.08 -10.55 10.16
C GLU A 122 -3.05 -9.04 9.99
N LYS A 123 -1.96 -8.38 10.39
CA LYS A 123 -1.82 -6.92 10.26
C LYS A 123 -1.97 -6.47 8.80
N MET A 124 -1.26 -7.14 7.89
CA MET A 124 -1.25 -6.74 6.49
C MET A 124 -2.60 -6.94 5.82
N ILE A 125 -3.24 -8.06 6.05
CA ILE A 125 -4.51 -8.40 5.40
C ILE A 125 -5.68 -7.63 6.01
N VAL A 126 -5.73 -7.48 7.32
CA VAL A 126 -6.79 -6.69 7.98
C VAL A 126 -6.73 -5.23 7.53
N ALA A 127 -5.53 -4.64 7.45
CA ALA A 127 -5.38 -3.27 6.96
C ALA A 127 -5.92 -3.11 5.53
N LEU A 128 -5.62 -4.07 4.66
CA LEU A 128 -6.11 -4.04 3.28
C LEU A 128 -7.63 -4.16 3.23
N LYS A 129 -8.21 -5.11 3.95
CA LYS A 129 -9.67 -5.29 3.98
C LYS A 129 -10.38 -4.06 4.52
N GLN A 130 -9.80 -3.40 5.51
CA GLN A 130 -10.35 -2.14 6.03
C GLN A 130 -10.36 -1.06 4.95
N CYS A 131 -9.29 -0.94 4.17
CA CYS A 131 -9.25 -0.01 3.05
C CYS A 131 -10.30 -0.35 1.98
N MET A 132 -10.51 -1.62 1.70
CA MET A 132 -11.53 -2.07 0.76
C MET A 132 -12.93 -1.68 1.24
N ALA A 133 -13.21 -1.84 2.52
CA ALA A 133 -14.49 -1.46 3.12
C ALA A 133 -14.70 0.06 3.05
N ASP A 134 -13.68 0.84 3.35
CA ASP A 134 -13.73 2.30 3.30
C ASP A 134 -13.98 2.79 1.88
N ASN A 135 -13.32 2.21 0.88
CA ASN A 135 -13.52 2.56 -0.52
C ASN A 135 -14.93 2.20 -1.01
N SER A 136 -15.51 1.10 -0.55
CA SER A 136 -16.88 0.72 -0.88
C SER A 136 -17.88 1.75 -0.34
N ASP A 137 -17.69 2.22 0.89
CA ASP A 137 -18.54 3.24 1.49
C ASP A 137 -18.47 4.57 0.73
N VAL A 138 -17.25 4.99 0.34
CA VAL A 138 -17.07 6.21 -0.45
C VAL A 138 -17.77 6.09 -1.80
N LYS A 139 -17.66 4.94 -2.46
CA LYS A 139 -18.31 4.70 -3.76
C LYS A 139 -19.85 4.78 -3.63
N LEU A 140 -20.41 4.20 -2.57
CA LEU A 140 -21.85 4.28 -2.32
C LEU A 140 -22.32 5.73 -2.17
N HIS A 141 -21.56 6.57 -1.47
CA HIS A 141 -21.89 7.98 -1.31
C HIS A 141 -21.76 8.76 -2.62
N GLU A 142 -20.79 8.44 -3.46
CA GLU A 142 -20.63 9.08 -4.76
C GLU A 142 -21.76 8.75 -5.71
N ASP A 143 -22.33 7.56 -5.60
CA ASP A 143 -23.42 7.09 -6.47
C ASP A 143 -24.81 7.64 -6.05
N LEU A 144 -24.86 8.27 -4.89
CA LEU A 144 -26.10 8.91 -4.39
C LEU A 144 -26.20 10.35 -4.87
#